data_c497b670a64840e59a9ed0ed41b14987
#
_entry.id   c497b670a64840e59a9ed0ed41b14987
#
_cell.length_a   1.000
_cell.length_b   1.000
_cell.length_c   1.000
_cell.angle_alpha   90.00
_cell.angle_beta   90.00
_cell.angle_gamma   90.00
#
_symmetry.space_group_name_H-M   'P 1'
#
loop_
_entity.id
_entity.type
_entity.pdbx_description
1 polymer ?
#
loop_
_entity_poly.entity_id
_entity_poly.type
_entity_poly.pdbx_seq_one_letter_code
_entity_poly.pdbx_strand_id
1 'polypeptide(L)'
;MNTYHGKKTHSCHKCGYSSFKASYLKAHMLVHSGVKPFVCKKCSFSCTQAGDLKTHMLNHSGEKPFSSQKFEFSCTTVSNLKKHTLIHSGQKLFNCTVCNFSSTPGDILRTDMLTHLEEKPFSCKQCDFFCTTASCLKRHIKTHSGEKPFKV
;
A
#
# COMPACT_ATOMS: atom_id res chain seq x y z
N MET A 1 16.34 6.59 -27.70
CA MET A 1 15.08 6.07 -27.15
C MET A 1 14.81 4.71 -27.77
N ASN A 2 15.23 3.62 -27.11
CA ASN A 2 14.98 2.26 -27.62
C ASN A 2 13.68 1.75 -27.01
N THR A 3 12.61 1.87 -27.75
CA THR A 3 11.35 1.18 -27.47
C THR A 3 11.49 -0.28 -27.85
N TYR A 4 11.88 -1.13 -26.90
CA TYR A 4 11.78 -2.57 -27.07
C TYR A 4 10.30 -2.98 -27.13
N HIS A 5 9.73 -2.98 -28.34
CA HIS A 5 8.43 -3.62 -28.63
C HIS A 5 8.62 -5.12 -28.82
N GLY A 6 9.25 -5.79 -27.86
CA GLY A 6 9.33 -7.24 -27.84
C GLY A 6 7.99 -7.85 -27.40
N LYS A 7 7.47 -8.79 -28.19
CA LYS A 7 6.25 -9.53 -27.87
C LYS A 7 6.46 -10.31 -26.56
N LYS A 8 5.67 -10.03 -25.52
CA LYS A 8 5.71 -10.78 -24.24
C LYS A 8 5.32 -12.24 -24.52
N THR A 9 6.22 -13.16 -24.21
CA THR A 9 6.09 -14.58 -24.61
C THR A 9 5.49 -15.48 -23.53
N HIS A 10 5.47 -15.00 -22.27
CA HIS A 10 4.99 -15.76 -21.14
C HIS A 10 3.81 -15.05 -20.50
N SER A 11 2.60 -15.62 -20.59
CA SER A 11 1.35 -15.02 -20.08
C SER A 11 0.78 -15.87 -18.95
N CYS A 12 0.21 -15.21 -17.95
CA CYS A 12 -0.52 -15.87 -16.88
C CYS A 12 -1.91 -16.29 -17.40
N HIS A 13 -2.27 -17.54 -17.15
CA HIS A 13 -3.60 -18.06 -17.54
C HIS A 13 -4.70 -17.66 -16.55
N LYS A 14 -4.35 -17.10 -15.38
CA LYS A 14 -5.28 -16.70 -14.32
C LYS A 14 -5.58 -15.20 -14.31
N CYS A 15 -4.76 -14.38 -14.97
CA CYS A 15 -4.96 -12.93 -15.04
C CYS A 15 -4.24 -12.34 -16.27
N GLY A 16 -4.39 -11.03 -16.52
CA GLY A 16 -3.77 -10.32 -17.64
C GLY A 16 -2.25 -10.10 -17.55
N TYR A 17 -1.56 -10.68 -16.56
CA TYR A 17 -0.12 -10.51 -16.42
C TYR A 17 0.64 -11.27 -17.52
N SER A 18 1.64 -10.61 -18.12
CA SER A 18 2.55 -11.23 -19.06
C SER A 18 3.97 -10.66 -18.93
N SER A 19 4.98 -11.48 -19.24
CA SER A 19 6.39 -11.13 -19.07
C SER A 19 7.25 -11.65 -20.23
N PHE A 20 8.41 -11.01 -20.43
CA PHE A 20 9.42 -11.50 -21.39
C PHE A 20 10.24 -12.68 -20.87
N LYS A 21 10.24 -12.92 -19.54
CA LYS A 21 11.02 -14.00 -18.92
C LYS A 21 10.11 -14.98 -18.19
N ALA A 22 10.30 -16.26 -18.43
CA ALA A 22 9.58 -17.34 -17.75
C ALA A 22 9.76 -17.30 -16.22
N SER A 23 10.94 -16.91 -15.75
CA SER A 23 11.23 -16.78 -14.31
C SER A 23 10.34 -15.72 -13.62
N TYR A 24 10.01 -14.64 -14.32
CA TYR A 24 9.11 -13.62 -13.79
C TYR A 24 7.66 -14.09 -13.74
N LEU A 25 7.22 -14.85 -14.77
CA LEU A 25 5.92 -15.49 -14.72
C LEU A 25 5.85 -16.52 -13.59
N LYS A 26 6.89 -17.34 -13.40
CA LYS A 26 6.95 -18.31 -12.29
C LYS A 26 6.85 -17.62 -10.93
N ALA A 27 7.57 -16.52 -10.72
CA ALA A 27 7.47 -15.73 -9.49
C ALA A 27 6.07 -15.10 -9.31
N HIS A 28 5.47 -14.60 -10.41
CA HIS A 28 4.10 -14.08 -10.39
C HIS A 28 3.06 -15.14 -10.02
N MET A 29 3.24 -16.40 -10.46
CA MET A 29 2.30 -17.49 -10.13
C MET A 29 2.19 -17.75 -8.61
N LEU A 30 3.19 -17.38 -7.81
CA LEU A 30 3.13 -17.44 -6.34
C LEU A 30 2.03 -16.55 -5.76
N VAL A 31 1.66 -15.46 -6.43
CA VAL A 31 0.54 -14.58 -6.02
C VAL A 31 -0.78 -15.34 -6.06
N HIS A 32 -0.98 -16.20 -7.05
CA HIS A 32 -2.21 -16.98 -7.20
C HIS A 32 -2.26 -18.24 -6.32
N SER A 33 -1.11 -18.79 -5.95
CA SER A 33 -1.05 -19.97 -5.05
C SER A 33 -1.09 -19.59 -3.59
N GLY A 34 -0.93 -18.29 -3.24
CA GLY A 34 -0.82 -17.83 -1.86
C GLY A 34 0.48 -18.25 -1.16
N VAL A 35 1.38 -18.97 -1.85
CA VAL A 35 2.66 -19.42 -1.31
C VAL A 35 3.61 -18.22 -1.17
N LYS A 36 4.15 -18.01 0.02
CA LYS A 36 5.10 -16.96 0.37
C LYS A 36 6.41 -17.56 0.85
N PRO A 37 7.37 -17.88 -0.05
CA PRO A 37 8.58 -18.62 0.31
C PRO A 37 9.54 -17.87 1.23
N PHE A 38 9.46 -16.55 1.23
CA PHE A 38 10.38 -15.71 2.01
C PHE A 38 9.70 -15.26 3.29
N VAL A 39 10.13 -15.84 4.42
CA VAL A 39 9.55 -15.61 5.75
C VAL A 39 10.50 -14.81 6.63
N CYS A 40 10.00 -13.79 7.32
CA CYS A 40 10.76 -13.06 8.32
C CYS A 40 10.93 -13.92 9.56
N LYS A 41 12.18 -14.01 10.07
CA LYS A 41 12.49 -14.75 11.31
C LYS A 41 12.16 -13.96 12.59
N LYS A 42 11.85 -12.65 12.45
CA LYS A 42 11.61 -11.74 13.59
C LYS A 42 10.13 -11.43 13.81
N CYS A 43 9.26 -11.73 12.82
CA CYS A 43 7.83 -11.48 12.93
C CYS A 43 7.04 -12.38 11.94
N SER A 44 5.72 -12.28 11.93
CA SER A 44 4.82 -13.08 11.06
C SER A 44 4.82 -12.64 9.58
N PHE A 45 5.68 -11.70 9.17
CA PHE A 45 5.72 -11.23 7.78
C PHE A 45 6.28 -12.30 6.85
N SER A 46 5.62 -12.50 5.71
CA SER A 46 6.09 -13.35 4.62
C SER A 46 5.73 -12.75 3.26
N CYS A 47 6.54 -13.01 2.24
CA CYS A 47 6.38 -12.44 0.90
C CYS A 47 6.81 -13.41 -0.20
N THR A 48 6.52 -13.04 -1.45
CA THR A 48 6.83 -13.84 -2.65
C THR A 48 8.20 -13.54 -3.25
N GLN A 49 8.86 -12.46 -2.83
CA GLN A 49 10.14 -12.02 -3.40
C GLN A 49 11.19 -11.76 -2.30
N ALA A 50 12.42 -12.21 -2.53
CA ALA A 50 13.54 -11.99 -1.59
C ALA A 50 13.85 -10.50 -1.37
N GLY A 51 13.67 -9.66 -2.42
CA GLY A 51 13.87 -8.22 -2.34
C GLY A 51 12.89 -7.54 -1.35
N ASP A 52 11.64 -8.01 -1.32
CA ASP A 52 10.63 -7.49 -0.40
C ASP A 52 10.98 -7.86 1.05
N LEU A 53 11.47 -9.10 1.29
CA LEU A 53 11.94 -9.49 2.61
C LEU A 53 13.16 -8.65 3.04
N LYS A 54 14.12 -8.42 2.14
CA LYS A 54 15.28 -7.57 2.43
C LYS A 54 14.85 -6.15 2.83
N THR A 55 13.93 -5.56 2.08
CA THR A 55 13.37 -4.24 2.40
C THR A 55 12.60 -4.25 3.72
N HIS A 56 11.82 -5.30 3.98
CA HIS A 56 11.12 -5.47 5.26
C HIS A 56 12.09 -5.57 6.45
N MET A 57 13.24 -6.24 6.29
CA MET A 57 14.24 -6.35 7.36
C MET A 57 14.80 -5.01 7.82
N LEU A 58 14.79 -3.97 6.96
CA LEU A 58 15.17 -2.61 7.35
C LEU A 58 14.25 -2.02 8.43
N ASN A 59 12.99 -2.46 8.52
CA ASN A 59 12.09 -2.05 9.61
C ASN A 59 12.53 -2.60 10.96
N HIS A 60 13.19 -3.76 10.98
CA HIS A 60 13.71 -4.35 12.21
C HIS A 60 15.08 -3.82 12.62
N SER A 61 15.89 -3.36 11.68
CA SER A 61 17.19 -2.72 11.97
C SER A 61 17.05 -1.22 12.26
N GLY A 62 15.91 -0.62 11.89
CA GLY A 62 15.73 0.83 11.99
C GLY A 62 16.46 1.61 10.90
N GLU A 63 17.17 0.93 10.00
CA GLU A 63 17.88 1.56 8.90
C GLU A 63 16.94 2.18 7.88
N LYS A 64 17.20 3.42 7.52
CA LYS A 64 16.46 4.18 6.52
C LYS A 64 17.42 4.72 5.46
N PRO A 65 17.77 3.90 4.45
CA PRO A 65 18.83 4.24 3.48
C PRO A 65 18.52 5.44 2.57
N PHE A 66 17.26 5.84 2.50
CA PHE A 66 16.83 6.93 1.62
C PHE A 66 16.38 8.13 2.44
N SER A 67 17.09 9.24 2.33
CA SER A 67 16.78 10.49 3.03
C SER A 67 16.47 11.63 2.08
N SER A 68 15.63 12.56 2.52
CA SER A 68 15.39 13.82 1.83
C SER A 68 16.53 14.78 2.13
N GLN A 69 17.02 15.49 1.11
CA GLN A 69 18.04 16.53 1.29
C GLN A 69 17.47 17.86 1.84
N LYS A 70 16.16 18.06 1.70
CA LYS A 70 15.50 19.32 2.07
C LYS A 70 14.74 19.25 3.39
N PHE A 71 14.44 18.05 3.88
CA PHE A 71 13.56 17.82 5.04
C PHE A 71 14.10 16.70 5.89
N GLU A 72 13.86 16.71 7.19
CA GLU A 72 14.20 15.65 8.13
C GLU A 72 13.31 14.40 7.92
N PHE A 73 13.38 13.83 6.73
CA PHE A 73 12.64 12.62 6.39
C PHE A 73 13.57 11.55 5.85
N SER A 74 13.45 10.36 6.38
CA SER A 74 14.16 9.18 5.88
C SER A 74 13.23 7.95 5.85
N CYS A 75 13.46 7.06 4.90
CA CYS A 75 12.61 5.90 4.66
C CYS A 75 13.39 4.70 4.10
N THR A 76 12.73 3.55 4.03
CA THR A 76 13.32 2.29 3.61
C THR A 76 13.28 2.05 2.09
N THR A 77 12.54 2.85 1.32
CA THR A 77 12.42 2.69 -0.14
C THR A 77 12.45 4.01 -0.90
N VAL A 78 13.01 3.98 -2.11
CA VAL A 78 13.02 5.13 -3.04
C VAL A 78 11.59 5.58 -3.38
N SER A 79 10.64 4.64 -3.49
CA SER A 79 9.24 4.96 -3.80
C SER A 79 8.59 5.80 -2.70
N ASN A 80 8.90 5.52 -1.44
CA ASN A 80 8.41 6.32 -0.31
C ASN A 80 9.06 7.71 -0.29
N LEU A 81 10.35 7.82 -0.61
CA LEU A 81 11.02 9.11 -0.72
C LEU A 81 10.40 9.96 -1.84
N LYS A 82 10.15 9.37 -3.02
CA LYS A 82 9.47 10.07 -4.13
C LYS A 82 8.09 10.56 -3.73
N LYS A 83 7.27 9.74 -3.07
CA LYS A 83 5.94 10.15 -2.57
C LYS A 83 6.04 11.30 -1.57
N HIS A 84 7.00 11.26 -0.66
CA HIS A 84 7.24 12.34 0.29
C HIS A 84 7.64 13.65 -0.41
N THR A 85 8.52 13.58 -1.39
CA THR A 85 8.96 14.78 -2.14
C THR A 85 7.79 15.46 -2.87
N LEU A 86 6.82 14.68 -3.36
CA LEU A 86 5.61 15.22 -4.00
C LEU A 86 4.73 16.02 -3.03
N ILE A 87 4.71 15.70 -1.75
CA ILE A 87 3.97 16.47 -0.73
C ILE A 87 4.50 17.91 -0.67
N HIS A 88 5.82 18.09 -0.74
CA HIS A 88 6.44 19.40 -0.68
C HIS A 88 6.43 20.18 -2.00
N SER A 89 6.27 19.49 -3.13
CA SER A 89 6.13 20.16 -4.42
C SER A 89 4.72 20.76 -4.64
N GLY A 90 3.78 20.49 -3.74
CA GLY A 90 2.38 20.91 -3.89
C GLY A 90 1.65 20.22 -5.05
N GLN A 91 2.30 19.30 -5.75
CA GLN A 91 1.69 18.56 -6.85
C GLN A 91 0.70 17.52 -6.30
N LYS A 92 -0.56 17.79 -6.52
CA LYS A 92 -1.64 16.85 -6.25
C LYS A 92 -1.90 16.04 -7.50
N LEU A 93 -1.40 14.79 -7.52
CA LEU A 93 -1.43 13.94 -8.72
C LEU A 93 -2.79 13.27 -8.97
N PHE A 94 -3.62 13.21 -7.95
CA PHE A 94 -4.90 12.53 -8.00
C PHE A 94 -6.03 13.51 -7.72
N ASN A 95 -6.92 13.70 -8.68
CA ASN A 95 -8.07 14.59 -8.57
C ASN A 95 -9.35 13.78 -8.48
N CYS A 96 -10.27 14.20 -7.60
CA CYS A 96 -11.61 13.65 -7.58
C CYS A 96 -12.38 14.10 -8.85
N THR A 97 -13.13 13.20 -9.45
CA THR A 97 -13.97 13.52 -10.61
C THR A 97 -15.34 14.04 -10.23
N VAL A 98 -15.70 13.97 -8.95
CA VAL A 98 -17.03 14.32 -8.43
C VAL A 98 -16.99 15.65 -7.68
N CYS A 99 -15.87 15.97 -7.02
CA CYS A 99 -15.70 17.23 -6.30
C CYS A 99 -14.30 17.84 -6.57
N ASN A 100 -14.02 19.01 -6.01
CA ASN A 100 -12.74 19.71 -6.17
C ASN A 100 -11.62 19.15 -5.29
N PHE A 101 -11.83 17.98 -4.67
CA PHE A 101 -10.80 17.36 -3.84
C PHE A 101 -9.65 16.79 -4.68
N SER A 102 -8.43 17.01 -4.22
CA SER A 102 -7.24 16.44 -4.85
C SER A 102 -6.19 16.07 -3.80
N SER A 103 -5.49 14.98 -4.05
CA SER A 103 -4.47 14.47 -3.12
C SER A 103 -3.23 13.96 -3.84
N THR A 104 -2.11 13.88 -3.14
CA THR A 104 -0.89 13.25 -3.63
C THR A 104 -0.86 11.74 -3.35
N PRO A 105 -1.28 11.23 -2.18
CA PRO A 105 -1.50 9.80 -2.02
C PRO A 105 -2.84 9.39 -2.65
N GLY A 106 -2.80 8.47 -3.61
CA GLY A 106 -4.01 7.93 -4.26
C GLY A 106 -4.97 7.22 -3.31
N ASP A 107 -4.44 6.69 -2.19
CA ASP A 107 -5.24 6.03 -1.15
C ASP A 107 -6.25 6.98 -0.49
N ILE A 108 -5.89 8.28 -0.36
CA ILE A 108 -6.78 9.31 0.19
C ILE A 108 -7.89 9.61 -0.81
N LEU A 109 -7.58 9.72 -2.11
CA LEU A 109 -8.60 9.91 -3.14
C LEU A 109 -9.57 8.72 -3.18
N ARG A 110 -9.06 7.48 -3.06
CA ARG A 110 -9.93 6.30 -3.02
C ARG A 110 -10.93 6.37 -1.85
N THR A 111 -10.48 6.84 -0.68
CA THR A 111 -11.37 7.02 0.48
C THR A 111 -12.40 8.12 0.22
N ASP A 112 -12.00 9.21 -0.42
CA ASP A 112 -12.90 10.29 -0.83
C ASP A 112 -13.98 9.78 -1.81
N MET A 113 -13.59 8.97 -2.80
CA MET A 113 -14.55 8.36 -3.75
C MET A 113 -15.59 7.48 -3.05
N LEU A 114 -15.22 6.75 -1.99
CA LEU A 114 -16.19 5.95 -1.22
C LEU A 114 -17.25 6.82 -0.52
N THR A 115 -16.91 8.06 -0.16
CA THR A 115 -17.89 8.99 0.43
C THR A 115 -18.93 9.47 -0.60
N HIS A 116 -18.53 9.62 -1.86
CA HIS A 116 -19.46 10.00 -2.94
C HIS A 116 -20.37 8.84 -3.36
N LEU A 117 -19.91 7.61 -3.24
CA LEU A 117 -20.68 6.40 -3.53
C LEU A 117 -21.56 5.95 -2.36
N GLU A 118 -21.49 6.66 -1.22
CA GLU A 118 -22.13 6.25 0.05
C GLU A 118 -21.71 4.83 0.51
N GLU A 119 -20.64 4.31 -0.08
CA GLU A 119 -20.12 2.99 0.27
C GLU A 119 -19.34 3.05 1.59
N LYS A 120 -19.77 2.27 2.56
CA LYS A 120 -19.12 2.11 3.87
C LYS A 120 -18.69 0.65 4.06
N PRO A 121 -17.53 0.23 3.51
CA PRO A 121 -17.12 -1.16 3.47
C PRO A 121 -16.82 -1.79 4.84
N PHE A 122 -16.66 -0.96 5.87
CA PHE A 122 -16.30 -1.43 7.20
C PHE A 122 -17.47 -1.28 8.15
N SER A 123 -17.97 -2.41 8.69
CA SER A 123 -19.09 -2.47 9.63
C SER A 123 -18.63 -2.92 11.02
N CYS A 124 -19.27 -2.39 12.06
CA CYS A 124 -19.13 -2.89 13.41
C CYS A 124 -19.97 -4.16 13.58
N LYS A 125 -19.42 -5.18 14.27
CA LYS A 125 -20.16 -6.41 14.58
C LYS A 125 -21.03 -6.29 15.84
N GLN A 126 -20.90 -5.21 16.59
CA GLN A 126 -21.56 -5.01 17.88
C GLN A 126 -22.67 -3.97 17.83
N CYS A 127 -22.75 -3.17 16.75
CA CYS A 127 -23.80 -2.16 16.53
C CYS A 127 -23.89 -1.78 15.05
N ASP A 128 -24.88 -0.97 14.69
CA ASP A 128 -25.15 -0.51 13.30
C ASP A 128 -24.22 0.60 12.82
N PHE A 129 -22.96 0.59 13.24
CA PHE A 129 -21.97 1.57 12.80
C PHE A 129 -21.23 1.09 11.55
N PHE A 130 -21.20 1.96 10.52
CA PHE A 130 -20.48 1.74 9.26
C PHE A 130 -19.55 2.91 8.95
N CYS A 131 -18.40 2.63 8.35
CA CYS A 131 -17.46 3.67 7.95
C CYS A 131 -16.64 3.29 6.71
N THR A 132 -15.93 4.28 6.14
CA THR A 132 -15.17 4.14 4.90
C THR A 132 -13.75 3.60 5.11
N THR A 133 -13.21 3.59 6.34
CA THR A 133 -11.83 3.16 6.62
C THR A 133 -11.71 2.21 7.80
N ALA A 134 -10.78 1.27 7.71
CA ALA A 134 -10.46 0.37 8.82
C ALA A 134 -9.99 1.10 10.08
N SER A 135 -9.28 2.22 9.93
CA SER A 135 -8.82 3.04 11.06
C SER A 135 -9.99 3.66 11.84
N CYS A 136 -11.02 4.11 11.12
CA CYS A 136 -12.24 4.63 11.72
C CYS A 136 -12.97 3.53 12.50
N LEU A 137 -13.13 2.34 11.91
CA LEU A 137 -13.73 1.19 12.59
C LEU A 137 -12.94 0.78 13.84
N LYS A 138 -11.61 0.70 13.74
CA LYS A 138 -10.74 0.37 14.89
C LYS A 138 -10.91 1.37 16.05
N ARG A 139 -11.01 2.66 15.73
CA ARG A 139 -11.27 3.70 16.74
C ARG A 139 -12.67 3.55 17.36
N HIS A 140 -13.68 3.26 16.53
CA HIS A 140 -15.04 3.03 17.00
C HIS A 140 -15.13 1.79 17.92
N ILE A 141 -14.49 0.66 17.59
CA ILE A 141 -14.52 -0.55 18.43
C ILE A 141 -14.01 -0.27 19.85
N LYS A 142 -13.07 0.65 20.03
CA LYS A 142 -12.60 1.06 21.37
C LYS A 142 -13.68 1.71 22.23
N THR A 143 -14.73 2.27 21.63
CA THR A 143 -15.86 2.79 22.42
C THR A 143 -16.66 1.68 23.10
N HIS A 144 -16.68 0.47 22.54
CA HIS A 144 -17.34 -0.68 23.14
C HIS A 144 -16.50 -1.32 24.27
N SER A 145 -15.16 -1.23 24.20
CA SER A 145 -14.27 -1.74 25.24
C SER A 145 -14.08 -0.79 26.43
N GLY A 146 -14.61 0.43 26.34
CA GLY A 146 -14.42 1.47 27.36
C GLY A 146 -12.99 2.02 27.45
N GLU A 147 -12.09 1.59 26.57
CA GLU A 147 -10.74 2.13 26.51
C GLU A 147 -10.74 3.57 26.04
N LYS A 148 -10.41 4.50 26.91
CA LYS A 148 -10.15 5.90 26.57
C LYS A 148 -8.65 6.05 26.24
N PRO A 149 -8.26 6.10 24.96
CA PRO A 149 -6.83 6.13 24.58
C PRO A 149 -6.13 7.46 24.90
N PHE A 150 -6.89 8.49 25.23
CA PHE A 150 -6.35 9.80 25.61
C PHE A 150 -6.78 10.12 27.05
N LYS A 151 -5.81 10.11 27.97
CA LYS A 151 -5.95 10.80 29.26
C LYS A 151 -5.60 12.26 29.00
N VAL A 152 -6.53 13.16 29.25
CA VAL A 152 -6.27 14.60 29.36
C VAL A 152 -5.55 14.85 30.68
#